data_c55d3274263168ae1796021bb2e6a127
#
_entry.id   c55d3274263168ae1796021bb2e6a127
#
_cell.length_a   1.000
_cell.length_b   1.000
_cell.length_c   1.000
_cell.angle_alpha   90.00
_cell.angle_beta   90.00
_cell.angle_gamma   90.00
#
_symmetry.space_group_name_H-M   'P 1'
#
loop_
_entity.id
_entity.type
_entity.pdbx_description
1 polymer ?
#
loop_
_entity_poly.entity_id
_entity_poly.type
_entity_poly.pdbx_seq_one_letter_code
_entity_poly.pdbx_strand_id
1 'polypeptide(L)'
;MQQALRVPLKLLVITLWYSVLTISTLAQARIVGTVLNETEEPIQGATVTAENTAKSFTSTTDEKGFFGFITLNGGPWAFTVQSPGFTPSQQLVRVREYVRNRPLKFMLARGAAGFGIGALTGLEIGDVQEKLQAAESAEVEHRYEDAIHLYQEIIELAPALTLVNLKLGHAYFQNESYEEAQIAYQMILENDLDSSIAREVYYNFGDIRLAVGITEEAQGWYWKAHNTDLAWSKPLLKLGRVALAGEDRESARMFLEMAITSEPNSTESAEAKLLLEQVTQSP
;
A
#
# COMPACT_ATOMS: atom_id res chain seq x y z
N MET A 1 61.27 67.78 -8.12
CA MET A 1 61.49 66.57 -7.27
C MET A 1 60.17 65.80 -7.11
N GLN A 2 59.99 64.78 -7.98
CA GLN A 2 58.85 63.88 -7.90
C GLN A 2 59.35 62.56 -7.35
N GLN A 3 58.89 62.16 -6.19
CA GLN A 3 59.02 60.78 -5.67
C GLN A 3 57.75 60.01 -5.97
N ALA A 4 57.82 59.11 -6.92
CA ALA A 4 56.76 58.14 -7.19
C ALA A 4 56.80 57.01 -6.15
N LEU A 5 55.78 56.87 -5.41
CA LEU A 5 55.54 55.73 -4.47
C LEU A 5 55.36 54.46 -5.30
N ARG A 6 56.35 53.58 -5.35
CA ARG A 6 56.29 52.28 -5.94
C ARG A 6 55.66 51.33 -4.87
N VAL A 7 54.41 51.02 -5.00
CA VAL A 7 53.76 49.93 -4.22
C VAL A 7 54.28 48.59 -4.77
N PRO A 8 54.84 47.71 -3.94
CA PRO A 8 55.47 46.49 -4.46
C PRO A 8 54.32 45.52 -4.90
N LEU A 9 54.41 45.08 -6.13
CA LEU A 9 53.51 44.18 -6.85
C LEU A 9 53.22 42.85 -6.11
N LYS A 10 53.99 42.53 -5.08
CA LYS A 10 53.82 41.33 -4.25
C LYS A 10 52.63 41.37 -3.29
N LEU A 11 52.09 42.53 -2.97
CA LEU A 11 50.91 42.64 -2.08
C LEU A 11 49.57 42.44 -2.81
N LEU A 12 49.55 42.61 -4.13
CA LEU A 12 48.34 42.47 -4.95
C LEU A 12 48.02 41.01 -5.28
N VAL A 13 49.02 40.12 -5.21
CA VAL A 13 48.85 38.68 -5.49
C VAL A 13 48.30 37.91 -4.28
N ILE A 14 48.53 38.39 -3.08
CA ILE A 14 48.06 37.72 -1.82
C ILE A 14 46.57 37.96 -1.57
N THR A 15 46.04 39.11 -2.00
CA THR A 15 44.58 39.40 -1.84
C THR A 15 43.71 38.68 -2.87
N LEU A 16 44.25 38.24 -4.00
CA LEU A 16 43.50 37.49 -5.02
C LEU A 16 43.40 35.98 -4.74
N TRP A 17 44.26 35.45 -3.84
CA TRP A 17 44.25 34.04 -3.50
C TRP A 17 43.33 33.66 -2.31
N TYR A 18 42.80 34.65 -1.58
CA TYR A 18 41.88 34.40 -0.47
C TYR A 18 40.37 34.40 -0.85
N SER A 19 40.07 34.70 -2.11
CA SER A 19 38.66 34.78 -2.59
C SER A 19 38.17 33.55 -3.36
N VAL A 20 38.92 32.42 -3.39
CA VAL A 20 38.56 31.26 -4.23
C VAL A 20 38.43 29.97 -3.43
N LEU A 21 38.37 29.99 -2.12
CA LEU A 21 38.15 28.76 -1.35
C LEU A 21 37.05 28.87 -0.27
N THR A 22 35.89 29.37 -0.66
CA THR A 22 34.64 28.91 -0.03
C THR A 22 34.06 27.82 -0.92
N ILE A 23 34.74 26.69 -1.03
CA ILE A 23 34.07 25.44 -1.33
C ILE A 23 33.18 25.21 -0.14
N SER A 24 31.91 25.54 -0.30
CA SER A 24 30.85 25.06 0.59
C SER A 24 30.91 23.52 0.53
N THR A 25 31.65 22.90 1.43
CA THR A 25 31.51 21.48 1.71
C THR A 25 30.09 21.35 2.21
N LEU A 26 29.18 21.09 1.28
CA LEU A 26 27.84 20.61 1.67
C LEU A 26 28.10 19.39 2.56
N ALA A 27 27.94 19.58 3.86
CA ALA A 27 28.16 18.51 4.82
C ALA A 27 27.07 17.49 4.57
N GLN A 28 27.46 16.46 3.86
CA GLN A 28 26.57 15.35 3.53
C GLN A 28 26.37 14.50 4.79
N ALA A 29 25.13 14.22 5.11
CA ALA A 29 24.80 13.39 6.25
C ALA A 29 25.20 11.93 5.96
N ARG A 30 25.85 11.30 6.95
CA ARG A 30 26.15 9.87 6.92
C ARG A 30 25.10 9.11 7.75
N ILE A 31 24.45 8.17 7.13
CA ILE A 31 23.58 7.17 7.79
C ILE A 31 24.23 5.81 7.61
N VAL A 32 24.30 5.06 8.70
CA VAL A 32 24.74 3.66 8.70
C VAL A 32 23.71 2.83 9.46
N GLY A 33 23.68 1.54 9.21
CA GLY A 33 22.79 0.65 9.93
C GLY A 33 23.13 -0.82 9.71
N THR A 34 22.35 -1.67 10.35
CA THR A 34 22.44 -3.14 10.25
C THR A 34 21.09 -3.73 9.95
N VAL A 35 21.10 -4.82 9.18
CA VAL A 35 19.93 -5.63 8.89
C VAL A 35 20.17 -7.03 9.46
N LEU A 36 19.28 -7.45 10.35
CA LEU A 36 19.35 -8.72 11.07
C LEU A 36 18.03 -9.49 10.87
N ASN A 37 18.07 -10.80 11.07
CA ASN A 37 16.86 -11.62 11.16
C ASN A 37 16.32 -11.65 12.61
N GLU A 38 15.25 -12.39 12.86
CA GLU A 38 14.59 -12.53 14.17
C GLU A 38 15.49 -13.19 15.22
N THR A 39 16.51 -13.96 14.80
CA THR A 39 17.51 -14.59 15.66
C THR A 39 18.76 -13.72 15.85
N GLU A 40 18.69 -12.43 15.45
CA GLU A 40 19.78 -11.45 15.47
C GLU A 40 20.99 -11.81 14.60
N GLU A 41 20.83 -12.71 13.63
CA GLU A 41 21.87 -13.03 12.66
C GLU A 41 21.87 -12.00 11.52
N PRO A 42 23.05 -11.62 10.98
CA PRO A 42 23.15 -10.66 9.91
C PRO A 42 22.57 -11.19 8.59
N ILE A 43 21.86 -10.33 7.88
CA ILE A 43 21.36 -10.63 6.53
C ILE A 43 22.27 -9.95 5.52
N GLN A 44 23.07 -10.77 4.80
CA GLN A 44 23.89 -10.34 3.68
C GLN A 44 23.05 -10.17 2.41
N GLY A 45 23.39 -9.19 1.58
CA GLY A 45 22.75 -8.99 0.28
C GLY A 45 21.35 -8.34 0.35
N ALA A 46 20.91 -7.92 1.54
CA ALA A 46 19.66 -7.17 1.66
C ALA A 46 19.78 -5.81 0.97
N THR A 47 18.77 -5.43 0.21
CA THR A 47 18.69 -4.13 -0.46
C THR A 47 18.05 -3.11 0.48
N VAL A 48 18.75 -2.01 0.72
CA VAL A 48 18.26 -0.87 1.51
C VAL A 48 18.07 0.31 0.59
N THR A 49 16.84 0.80 0.49
CA THR A 49 16.47 1.99 -0.27
C THR A 49 16.20 3.14 0.67
N ALA A 50 16.89 4.26 0.47
CA ALA A 50 16.62 5.53 1.15
C ALA A 50 15.96 6.48 0.18
N GLU A 51 14.73 6.92 0.45
CA GLU A 51 13.98 7.79 -0.44
C GLU A 51 13.33 8.97 0.28
N ASN A 52 13.19 10.08 -0.43
CA ASN A 52 12.37 11.22 -0.06
C ASN A 52 11.60 11.72 -1.29
N THR A 53 10.87 12.83 -1.15
CA THR A 53 10.05 13.40 -2.25
C THR A 53 10.84 13.76 -3.52
N ALA A 54 12.17 13.85 -3.45
CA ALA A 54 13.01 14.34 -4.55
C ALA A 54 14.08 13.34 -5.02
N LYS A 55 14.49 12.38 -4.16
CA LYS A 55 15.65 11.51 -4.41
C LYS A 55 15.43 10.11 -3.85
N SER A 56 16.03 9.13 -4.53
CA SER A 56 16.13 7.75 -4.06
C SER A 56 17.59 7.27 -4.22
N PHE A 57 18.08 6.54 -3.23
CA PHE A 57 19.41 5.91 -3.20
C PHE A 57 19.28 4.50 -2.70
N THR A 58 20.13 3.61 -3.21
CA THR A 58 20.13 2.19 -2.82
C THR A 58 21.52 1.79 -2.30
N SER A 59 21.54 0.93 -1.29
CA SER A 59 22.72 0.29 -0.72
C SER A 59 22.45 -1.17 -0.46
N THR A 60 23.46 -2.03 -0.54
CA THR A 60 23.33 -3.46 -0.25
C THR A 60 24.10 -3.80 1.02
N THR A 61 23.59 -4.69 1.86
CA THR A 61 24.25 -5.10 3.09
C THR A 61 25.43 -6.04 2.83
N ASP A 62 26.50 -5.86 3.60
CA ASP A 62 27.70 -6.73 3.60
C ASP A 62 27.47 -8.04 4.37
N GLU A 63 28.52 -8.87 4.53
CA GLU A 63 28.51 -10.13 5.25
C GLU A 63 28.10 -10.00 6.74
N LYS A 64 28.23 -8.80 7.30
CA LYS A 64 27.84 -8.47 8.68
C LYS A 64 26.49 -7.77 8.76
N GLY A 65 25.75 -7.73 7.65
CA GLY A 65 24.50 -7.04 7.55
C GLY A 65 24.59 -5.50 7.58
N PHE A 66 25.81 -4.91 7.44
CA PHE A 66 25.97 -3.46 7.45
C PHE A 66 25.64 -2.81 6.13
N PHE A 67 25.02 -1.63 6.20
CA PHE A 67 24.80 -0.74 5.06
C PHE A 67 25.15 0.71 5.41
N GLY A 68 25.32 1.56 4.39
CA GLY A 68 25.62 2.97 4.60
C GLY A 68 25.26 3.86 3.44
N PHE A 69 24.85 5.08 3.76
CA PHE A 69 24.63 6.21 2.83
C PHE A 69 25.47 7.40 3.29
N ILE A 70 26.15 8.05 2.34
CA ILE A 70 27.03 9.19 2.60
C ILE A 70 26.59 10.47 1.92
N THR A 71 25.48 10.44 1.15
CA THR A 71 25.07 11.55 0.27
C THR A 71 23.69 12.08 0.57
N LEU A 72 23.10 11.75 1.73
CA LEU A 72 21.76 12.18 2.08
C LEU A 72 21.77 13.65 2.56
N ASN A 73 20.77 14.41 2.14
CA ASN A 73 20.51 15.74 2.67
C ASN A 73 19.72 15.64 3.98
N GLY A 74 19.74 16.71 4.79
CA GLY A 74 18.88 16.79 5.96
C GLY A 74 17.39 16.77 5.62
N GLY A 75 16.57 16.20 6.51
CA GLY A 75 15.14 16.13 6.33
C GLY A 75 14.55 14.73 6.57
N PRO A 76 13.27 14.53 6.28
CA PRO A 76 12.61 13.24 6.39
C PRO A 76 13.01 12.32 5.22
N TRP A 77 13.35 11.08 5.56
CA TRP A 77 13.69 10.00 4.64
C TRP A 77 12.98 8.72 5.06
N ALA A 78 12.45 7.99 4.09
CA ALA A 78 11.99 6.63 4.26
C ALA A 78 13.13 5.66 3.92
N PHE A 79 13.44 4.76 4.85
CA PHE A 79 14.40 3.68 4.64
C PHE A 79 13.63 2.38 4.54
N THR A 80 13.63 1.77 3.38
CA THR A 80 12.98 0.48 3.12
C THR A 80 14.04 -0.59 2.94
N VAL A 81 13.93 -1.68 3.68
CA VAL A 81 14.83 -2.83 3.58
C VAL A 81 14.09 -4.02 3.02
N GLN A 82 14.71 -4.67 2.04
CA GLN A 82 14.18 -5.85 1.35
C GLN A 82 15.25 -6.92 1.25
N SER A 83 14.88 -8.18 1.50
CA SER A 83 15.75 -9.34 1.28
C SER A 83 14.90 -10.55 0.89
N PRO A 84 15.36 -11.40 -0.05
CA PRO A 84 14.64 -12.62 -0.41
C PRO A 84 14.34 -13.50 0.80
N GLY A 85 13.10 -13.95 0.94
CA GLY A 85 12.65 -14.80 2.06
C GLY A 85 12.37 -14.06 3.37
N PHE A 86 12.35 -12.72 3.35
CA PHE A 86 12.04 -11.88 4.51
C PHE A 86 10.94 -10.86 4.19
N THR A 87 10.14 -10.55 5.19
CA THR A 87 9.16 -9.46 5.10
C THR A 87 9.88 -8.11 5.04
N PRO A 88 9.58 -7.23 4.07
CA PRO A 88 10.16 -5.89 4.00
C PRO A 88 9.88 -5.08 5.26
N SER A 89 10.83 -4.24 5.65
CA SER A 89 10.68 -3.33 6.77
C SER A 89 10.98 -1.90 6.35
N GLN A 90 10.18 -0.94 6.84
CA GLN A 90 10.37 0.47 6.55
C GLN A 90 10.44 1.29 7.84
N GLN A 91 11.33 2.27 7.85
CA GLN A 91 11.45 3.25 8.94
C GLN A 91 11.51 4.67 8.36
N LEU A 92 10.71 5.58 8.92
CA LEU A 92 10.79 7.01 8.64
C LEU A 92 11.79 7.65 9.60
N VAL A 93 12.85 8.25 9.07
CA VAL A 93 13.94 8.83 9.86
C VAL A 93 14.20 10.26 9.43
N ARG A 94 14.30 11.17 10.40
CA ARG A 94 14.76 12.53 10.12
C ARG A 94 16.28 12.57 10.13
N VAL A 95 16.86 12.61 8.94
CA VAL A 95 18.32 12.73 8.73
C VAL A 95 18.77 14.12 9.14
N ARG A 96 19.85 14.21 9.92
CA ARG A 96 20.45 15.47 10.39
C ARG A 96 21.77 15.69 9.67
N GLU A 97 21.95 16.88 9.14
CA GLU A 97 23.23 17.35 8.63
C GLU A 97 24.10 17.84 9.79
N TYR A 98 25.41 17.83 9.61
CA TYR A 98 26.41 18.33 10.57
C TYR A 98 26.46 17.62 11.93
N VAL A 99 25.63 16.59 12.13
CA VAL A 99 25.58 15.81 13.38
C VAL A 99 25.64 14.33 13.07
N ARG A 100 26.26 13.55 13.94
CA ARG A 100 26.25 12.09 13.82
C ARG A 100 24.83 11.55 14.01
N ASN A 101 24.26 10.94 12.97
CA ASN A 101 22.99 10.25 13.05
C ASN A 101 23.16 8.93 13.82
N ARG A 102 22.09 8.51 14.52
CA ARG A 102 22.08 7.19 15.18
C ARG A 102 22.08 6.10 14.12
N PRO A 103 22.84 5.00 14.33
CA PRO A 103 22.74 3.84 13.44
C PRO A 103 21.31 3.29 13.42
N LEU A 104 20.86 2.87 12.24
CA LEU A 104 19.57 2.23 12.07
C LEU A 104 19.71 0.72 12.33
N LYS A 105 18.73 0.10 12.96
CA LYS A 105 18.65 -1.35 13.12
C LYS A 105 17.34 -1.82 12.51
N PHE A 106 17.42 -2.71 11.54
CA PHE A 106 16.28 -3.39 10.96
C PHE A 106 16.29 -4.83 11.39
N MET A 107 15.15 -5.30 11.88
CA MET A 107 14.90 -6.70 12.18
C MET A 107 13.90 -7.17 11.13
N LEU A 108 14.30 -8.12 10.29
CA LEU A 108 13.42 -8.71 9.28
C LEU A 108 12.91 -10.05 9.79
N ALA A 109 11.59 -10.18 9.84
CA ALA A 109 10.94 -11.46 10.08
C ALA A 109 11.08 -12.35 8.83
N ARG A 110 11.28 -13.65 9.01
CA ARG A 110 11.12 -14.60 7.92
C ARG A 110 9.66 -14.55 7.51
N GLY A 111 9.38 -13.99 6.32
CA GLY A 111 8.06 -14.08 5.72
C GLY A 111 7.85 -15.52 5.24
N ALA A 112 6.65 -16.03 5.41
CA ALA A 112 6.16 -17.03 4.48
C ALA A 112 6.32 -16.39 3.09
N ALA A 113 7.08 -17.00 2.19
CA ALA A 113 7.59 -16.44 0.95
C ALA A 113 6.75 -15.29 0.38
N GLY A 114 7.24 -14.06 0.55
CA GLY A 114 6.94 -13.01 -0.37
C GLY A 114 6.03 -11.88 -0.01
N PHE A 115 6.50 -10.88 0.73
CA PHE A 115 6.06 -9.50 0.50
C PHE A 115 7.29 -8.61 0.26
N GLY A 116 7.62 -8.40 -0.98
CA GLY A 116 8.65 -7.47 -1.43
C GLY A 116 8.94 -7.69 -2.91
N ILE A 117 9.37 -6.65 -3.59
CA ILE A 117 9.86 -6.69 -4.99
C ILE A 117 10.87 -7.85 -5.21
N GLY A 118 11.51 -8.36 -4.13
CA GLY A 118 12.37 -9.54 -4.15
C GLY A 118 11.67 -10.88 -4.44
N ALA A 119 10.37 -11.00 -4.19
CA ALA A 119 9.59 -12.17 -4.61
C ALA A 119 9.34 -12.19 -6.13
N LEU A 120 9.51 -11.04 -6.77
CA LEU A 120 9.44 -10.85 -8.22
C LEU A 120 10.83 -10.93 -8.89
N THR A 121 11.91 -11.16 -8.13
CA THR A 121 13.26 -11.37 -8.68
C THR A 121 13.31 -12.72 -9.42
N GLY A 122 13.27 -12.67 -10.75
CA GLY A 122 13.21 -13.84 -11.62
C GLY A 122 11.90 -14.00 -12.38
N LEU A 123 10.86 -13.27 -11.99
CA LEU A 123 9.67 -13.06 -12.82
C LEU A 123 9.96 -11.87 -13.76
N GLU A 124 9.71 -12.05 -15.04
CA GLU A 124 9.56 -10.92 -15.92
C GLU A 124 8.31 -10.16 -15.45
N ILE A 125 8.49 -9.00 -14.82
CA ILE A 125 7.37 -8.14 -14.31
C ILE A 125 6.36 -7.91 -15.44
N GLY A 126 6.82 -7.90 -16.69
CA GLY A 126 6.00 -7.85 -17.89
C GLY A 126 4.95 -8.96 -17.96
N ASP A 127 5.31 -10.18 -17.64
CA ASP A 127 4.40 -11.34 -17.75
C ASP A 127 3.24 -11.23 -16.75
N VAL A 128 3.51 -10.84 -15.52
CA VAL A 128 2.47 -10.66 -14.49
C VAL A 128 1.55 -9.48 -14.86
N GLN A 129 2.13 -8.39 -15.35
CA GLN A 129 1.37 -7.21 -15.75
C GLN A 129 0.50 -7.48 -16.98
N GLU A 130 1.03 -8.19 -17.97
CA GLU A 130 0.28 -8.60 -19.17
C GLU A 130 -0.89 -9.51 -18.81
N LYS A 131 -0.64 -10.53 -17.95
CA LYS A 131 -1.69 -11.43 -17.46
C LYS A 131 -2.76 -10.68 -16.64
N LEU A 132 -2.36 -9.74 -15.79
CA LEU A 132 -3.30 -8.94 -15.01
C LEU A 132 -4.21 -8.11 -15.93
N GLN A 133 -3.63 -7.47 -16.95
CA GLN A 133 -4.40 -6.69 -17.92
C GLN A 133 -5.32 -7.59 -18.76
N ALA A 134 -4.86 -8.79 -19.15
CA ALA A 134 -5.67 -9.75 -19.86
C ALA A 134 -6.85 -10.25 -19.00
N ALA A 135 -6.60 -10.53 -17.70
CA ALA A 135 -7.65 -10.94 -16.77
C ALA A 135 -8.70 -9.84 -16.56
N GLU A 136 -8.28 -8.59 -16.36
CA GLU A 136 -9.18 -7.45 -16.26
C GLU A 136 -10.00 -7.23 -17.54
N SER A 137 -9.39 -7.42 -18.69
CA SER A 137 -10.12 -7.36 -19.98
C SER A 137 -11.15 -8.48 -20.11
N ALA A 138 -10.80 -9.70 -19.67
CA ALA A 138 -11.72 -10.82 -19.66
C ALA A 138 -12.92 -10.58 -18.72
N GLU A 139 -12.72 -9.97 -17.54
CA GLU A 139 -13.82 -9.58 -16.66
C GLU A 139 -14.76 -8.56 -17.31
N VAL A 140 -14.21 -7.53 -17.98
CA VAL A 140 -15.02 -6.53 -18.71
C VAL A 140 -15.84 -7.17 -19.84
N GLU A 141 -15.31 -8.20 -20.48
CA GLU A 141 -15.98 -8.97 -21.55
C GLU A 141 -16.89 -10.08 -20.99
N HIS A 142 -17.08 -10.18 -19.68
CA HIS A 142 -17.84 -11.22 -18.97
C HIS A 142 -17.32 -12.65 -19.20
N ARG A 143 -16.04 -12.81 -19.57
CA ARG A 143 -15.35 -14.09 -19.73
C ARG A 143 -14.70 -14.48 -18.40
N TYR A 144 -15.53 -14.76 -17.39
CA TYR A 144 -15.08 -14.94 -16.01
C TYR A 144 -14.20 -16.18 -15.84
N GLU A 145 -14.43 -17.26 -16.57
CA GLU A 145 -13.57 -18.46 -16.54
C GLU A 145 -12.14 -18.14 -17.00
N ASP A 146 -11.99 -17.33 -18.07
CA ASP A 146 -10.69 -16.91 -18.56
C ASP A 146 -9.98 -16.00 -17.53
N ALA A 147 -10.73 -15.07 -16.91
CA ALA A 147 -10.20 -14.20 -15.86
C ALA A 147 -9.73 -15.02 -14.64
N ILE A 148 -10.51 -15.98 -14.18
CA ILE A 148 -10.18 -16.90 -13.09
C ILE A 148 -8.86 -17.62 -13.37
N HIS A 149 -8.73 -18.22 -14.57
CA HIS A 149 -7.51 -18.94 -14.96
C HIS A 149 -6.28 -18.00 -14.92
N LEU A 150 -6.39 -16.80 -15.49
CA LEU A 150 -5.30 -15.83 -15.50
C LEU A 150 -4.92 -15.36 -14.09
N TYR A 151 -5.90 -15.10 -13.20
CA TYR A 151 -5.61 -14.74 -11.82
C TYR A 151 -4.95 -15.89 -11.04
N GLN A 152 -5.35 -17.15 -11.28
CA GLN A 152 -4.70 -18.31 -10.70
C GLN A 152 -3.24 -18.43 -11.16
N GLU A 153 -2.97 -18.26 -12.47
CA GLU A 153 -1.60 -18.23 -12.98
C GLU A 153 -0.75 -17.12 -12.33
N ILE A 154 -1.33 -15.93 -12.12
CA ILE A 154 -0.63 -14.83 -11.43
C ILE A 154 -0.30 -15.24 -9.99
N ILE A 155 -1.22 -15.89 -9.27
CA ILE A 155 -1.01 -16.31 -7.88
C ILE A 155 0.08 -17.41 -7.83
N GLU A 156 0.11 -18.32 -8.78
CA GLU A 156 1.17 -19.34 -8.87
C GLU A 156 2.54 -18.71 -9.16
N LEU A 157 2.59 -17.73 -10.07
CA LEU A 157 3.81 -17.02 -10.43
C LEU A 157 4.30 -16.10 -9.31
N ALA A 158 3.39 -15.44 -8.62
CA ALA A 158 3.66 -14.42 -7.63
C ALA A 158 2.74 -14.55 -6.39
N PRO A 159 2.92 -15.60 -5.55
CA PRO A 159 2.07 -15.88 -4.39
C PRO A 159 1.99 -14.72 -3.38
N ALA A 160 2.97 -13.82 -3.43
CA ALA A 160 3.04 -12.62 -2.61
C ALA A 160 2.01 -11.55 -2.98
N LEU A 161 1.43 -11.59 -4.16
CA LEU A 161 0.40 -10.64 -4.60
C LEU A 161 -0.97 -11.03 -4.05
N THR A 162 -1.11 -11.09 -2.72
CA THR A 162 -2.34 -11.51 -2.04
C THR A 162 -3.57 -10.73 -2.47
N LEU A 163 -3.41 -9.46 -2.90
CA LEU A 163 -4.52 -8.66 -3.44
C LEU A 163 -5.11 -9.22 -4.74
N VAL A 164 -4.38 -10.05 -5.47
CA VAL A 164 -4.93 -10.77 -6.64
C VAL A 164 -6.07 -11.70 -6.22
N ASN A 165 -6.04 -12.23 -4.98
CA ASN A 165 -7.14 -13.03 -4.46
C ASN A 165 -8.44 -12.22 -4.32
N LEU A 166 -8.39 -10.89 -4.17
CA LEU A 166 -9.60 -10.07 -4.17
C LEU A 166 -10.26 -10.06 -5.56
N LYS A 167 -9.45 -9.92 -6.60
CA LYS A 167 -9.91 -9.98 -7.99
C LYS A 167 -10.37 -11.40 -8.37
N LEU A 168 -9.62 -12.42 -7.97
CA LEU A 168 -10.02 -13.82 -8.16
C LEU A 168 -11.35 -14.13 -7.47
N GLY A 169 -11.53 -13.69 -6.22
CA GLY A 169 -12.80 -13.83 -5.49
C GLY A 169 -13.95 -13.12 -6.20
N HIS A 170 -13.71 -11.93 -6.76
CA HIS A 170 -14.71 -11.22 -7.55
C HIS A 170 -15.06 -11.98 -8.85
N ALA A 171 -14.06 -12.48 -9.59
CA ALA A 171 -14.29 -13.26 -10.81
C ALA A 171 -15.06 -14.55 -10.51
N TYR A 172 -14.73 -15.27 -9.43
CA TYR A 172 -15.51 -16.42 -8.98
C TYR A 172 -16.96 -16.05 -8.60
N PHE A 173 -17.15 -14.92 -7.90
CA PHE A 173 -18.49 -14.46 -7.54
C PHE A 173 -19.35 -14.17 -8.79
N GLN A 174 -18.76 -13.49 -9.78
CA GLN A 174 -19.44 -13.20 -11.06
C GLN A 174 -19.72 -14.47 -11.88
N ASN A 175 -18.91 -15.51 -11.70
CA ASN A 175 -19.10 -16.84 -12.30
C ASN A 175 -20.04 -17.73 -11.47
N GLU A 176 -20.69 -17.19 -10.45
CA GLU A 176 -21.59 -17.91 -9.53
C GLU A 176 -20.89 -19.05 -8.73
N SER A 177 -19.55 -19.09 -8.73
CA SER A 177 -18.71 -20.05 -7.98
C SER A 177 -18.50 -19.50 -6.55
N TYR A 178 -19.58 -19.50 -5.76
CA TYR A 178 -19.61 -18.80 -4.46
C TYR A 178 -18.71 -19.42 -3.39
N GLU A 179 -18.48 -20.73 -3.43
CA GLU A 179 -17.60 -21.42 -2.47
C GLU A 179 -16.13 -21.02 -2.73
N GLU A 180 -15.71 -21.04 -4.01
CA GLU A 180 -14.37 -20.63 -4.42
C GLU A 180 -14.14 -19.14 -4.17
N ALA A 181 -15.15 -18.31 -4.41
CA ALA A 181 -15.07 -16.88 -4.08
C ALA A 181 -14.83 -16.67 -2.57
N GLN A 182 -15.54 -17.40 -1.72
CA GLN A 182 -15.35 -17.34 -0.27
C GLN A 182 -13.93 -17.76 0.14
N ILE A 183 -13.38 -18.82 -0.47
CA ILE A 183 -12.01 -19.29 -0.19
C ILE A 183 -10.99 -18.20 -0.59
N ALA A 184 -11.13 -17.64 -1.79
CA ALA A 184 -10.24 -16.58 -2.26
C ALA A 184 -10.25 -15.35 -1.34
N TYR A 185 -11.41 -14.92 -0.87
CA TYR A 185 -11.52 -13.82 0.09
C TYR A 185 -10.99 -14.18 1.49
N GLN A 186 -11.16 -15.43 1.93
CA GLN A 186 -10.63 -15.91 3.21
C GLN A 186 -9.10 -15.84 3.25
N MET A 187 -8.43 -16.22 2.18
CA MET A 187 -6.97 -16.14 2.05
C MET A 187 -6.42 -14.72 2.25
N ILE A 188 -7.24 -13.72 1.96
CA ILE A 188 -6.85 -12.32 2.20
C ILE A 188 -6.84 -12.02 3.69
N LEU A 189 -7.88 -12.41 4.43
CA LEU A 189 -8.02 -12.10 5.86
C LEU A 189 -6.95 -12.73 6.74
N GLU A 190 -6.33 -13.84 6.29
CA GLU A 190 -5.27 -14.54 7.02
C GLU A 190 -3.93 -13.79 7.01
N ASN A 191 -3.78 -12.77 6.16
CA ASN A 191 -2.53 -12.04 5.96
C ASN A 191 -2.45 -10.69 6.68
N ASP A 192 -3.23 -10.46 7.72
CA ASP A 192 -3.21 -9.25 8.60
C ASP A 192 -3.22 -7.92 7.82
N LEU A 193 -4.25 -7.73 7.02
CA LEU A 193 -4.36 -6.64 6.06
C LEU A 193 -4.93 -5.35 6.64
N ASP A 194 -4.65 -4.25 5.93
CA ASP A 194 -5.25 -2.93 6.12
C ASP A 194 -6.78 -3.02 6.24
N SER A 195 -7.34 -2.21 7.13
CA SER A 195 -8.78 -2.12 7.38
C SER A 195 -9.60 -1.84 6.12
N SER A 196 -9.03 -1.12 5.14
CA SER A 196 -9.70 -0.83 3.87
C SER A 196 -9.95 -2.08 3.02
N ILE A 197 -9.04 -3.05 3.06
CA ILE A 197 -9.18 -4.32 2.34
C ILE A 197 -10.10 -5.26 3.12
N ALA A 198 -9.95 -5.31 4.44
CA ALA A 198 -10.80 -6.13 5.29
C ALA A 198 -12.29 -5.75 5.15
N ARG A 199 -12.63 -4.45 5.07
CA ARG A 199 -14.01 -3.99 4.85
C ARG A 199 -14.57 -4.48 3.52
N GLU A 200 -13.78 -4.45 2.43
CA GLU A 200 -14.19 -4.95 1.11
C GLU A 200 -14.45 -6.46 1.15
N VAL A 201 -13.59 -7.23 1.82
CA VAL A 201 -13.78 -8.68 1.98
C VAL A 201 -15.05 -8.97 2.76
N TYR A 202 -15.32 -8.28 3.87
CA TYR A 202 -16.56 -8.47 4.64
C TYR A 202 -17.79 -8.10 3.83
N TYR A 203 -17.71 -7.02 3.04
CA TYR A 203 -18.81 -6.64 2.13
C TYR A 203 -19.08 -7.75 1.10
N ASN A 204 -18.04 -8.31 0.49
CA ASN A 204 -18.15 -9.37 -0.49
C ASN A 204 -18.68 -10.69 0.12
N PHE A 205 -18.34 -11.01 1.38
CA PHE A 205 -19.00 -12.11 2.10
C PHE A 205 -20.50 -11.87 2.25
N GLY A 206 -20.90 -10.64 2.53
CA GLY A 206 -22.31 -10.26 2.54
C GLY A 206 -22.98 -10.50 1.19
N ASP A 207 -22.34 -10.12 0.09
CA ASP A 207 -22.85 -10.34 -1.27
C ASP A 207 -22.99 -11.85 -1.59
N ILE A 208 -22.02 -12.68 -1.20
CA ILE A 208 -22.10 -14.15 -1.34
C ILE A 208 -23.29 -14.70 -0.57
N ARG A 209 -23.44 -14.34 0.71
CA ARG A 209 -24.58 -14.83 1.55
C ARG A 209 -25.91 -14.40 0.99
N LEU A 210 -26.00 -13.18 0.47
CA LEU A 210 -27.21 -12.68 -0.16
C LEU A 210 -27.54 -13.45 -1.46
N ALA A 211 -26.53 -13.73 -2.29
CA ALA A 211 -26.69 -14.47 -3.54
C ALA A 211 -27.20 -15.90 -3.31
N VAL A 212 -26.76 -16.57 -2.23
CA VAL A 212 -27.25 -17.89 -1.85
C VAL A 212 -28.51 -17.86 -0.99
N GLY A 213 -29.12 -16.67 -0.79
CA GLY A 213 -30.42 -16.50 -0.10
C GLY A 213 -30.34 -16.49 1.43
N ILE A 214 -29.14 -16.42 2.03
CA ILE A 214 -28.95 -16.39 3.49
C ILE A 214 -28.91 -14.94 3.97
N THR A 215 -30.04 -14.27 3.91
CA THR A 215 -30.18 -12.82 4.12
C THR A 215 -29.68 -12.35 5.49
N GLU A 216 -29.98 -13.12 6.56
CA GLU A 216 -29.60 -12.73 7.92
C GLU A 216 -28.08 -12.73 8.12
N GLU A 217 -27.38 -13.73 7.58
CA GLU A 217 -25.91 -13.73 7.60
C GLU A 217 -25.34 -12.59 6.74
N ALA A 218 -25.95 -12.32 5.58
CA ALA A 218 -25.54 -11.22 4.71
C ALA A 218 -25.58 -9.88 5.45
N GLN A 219 -26.65 -9.60 6.18
CA GLN A 219 -26.77 -8.39 7.00
C GLN A 219 -25.66 -8.31 8.06
N GLY A 220 -25.33 -9.42 8.72
CA GLY A 220 -24.23 -9.49 9.69
C GLY A 220 -22.89 -9.13 9.08
N TRP A 221 -22.61 -9.59 7.86
CA TRP A 221 -21.39 -9.27 7.13
C TRP A 221 -21.33 -7.82 6.67
N TYR A 222 -22.43 -7.24 6.19
CA TYR A 222 -22.48 -5.82 5.83
C TYR A 222 -22.27 -4.91 7.06
N TRP A 223 -22.85 -5.28 8.20
CA TRP A 223 -22.58 -4.59 9.47
C TRP A 223 -21.10 -4.67 9.86
N LYS A 224 -20.47 -5.82 9.69
CA LYS A 224 -19.05 -5.99 9.98
C LYS A 224 -18.20 -5.12 9.04
N ALA A 225 -18.55 -5.04 7.77
CA ALA A 225 -17.89 -4.15 6.81
C ALA A 225 -18.01 -2.68 7.22
N HIS A 226 -19.22 -2.21 7.58
CA HIS A 226 -19.44 -0.86 8.05
C HIS A 226 -18.67 -0.54 9.34
N ASN A 227 -18.67 -1.46 10.31
CA ASN A 227 -17.95 -1.26 11.57
C ASN A 227 -16.41 -1.23 11.40
N THR A 228 -15.90 -1.75 10.30
CA THR A 228 -14.46 -1.63 9.95
C THR A 228 -14.13 -0.24 9.42
N ASP A 229 -15.08 0.42 8.76
CA ASP A 229 -14.96 1.80 8.30
C ASP A 229 -16.31 2.51 8.35
N LEU A 230 -16.52 3.28 9.40
CA LEU A 230 -17.79 3.99 9.67
C LEU A 230 -18.12 5.09 8.64
N ALA A 231 -17.11 5.57 7.90
CA ALA A 231 -17.33 6.56 6.84
C ALA A 231 -17.80 5.93 5.51
N TRP A 232 -17.70 4.61 5.37
CA TRP A 232 -18.06 3.92 4.13
C TRP A 232 -19.57 3.63 4.05
N SER A 233 -20.26 4.30 3.14
CA SER A 233 -21.72 4.25 3.00
C SER A 233 -22.25 3.01 2.28
N LYS A 234 -21.44 2.33 1.46
CA LYS A 234 -21.82 1.21 0.61
C LYS A 234 -22.49 0.04 1.35
N PRO A 235 -21.97 -0.45 2.51
CA PRO A 235 -22.65 -1.50 3.27
C PRO A 235 -24.01 -1.08 3.80
N LEU A 236 -24.16 0.18 4.23
CA LEU A 236 -25.43 0.71 4.73
C LEU A 236 -26.48 0.80 3.63
N LEU A 237 -26.08 1.20 2.41
CA LEU A 237 -26.97 1.17 1.25
C LEU A 237 -27.47 -0.25 0.95
N LYS A 238 -26.57 -1.27 1.05
CA LYS A 238 -26.96 -2.67 0.88
C LYS A 238 -27.93 -3.12 1.96
N LEU A 239 -27.69 -2.78 3.23
CA LEU A 239 -28.62 -3.07 4.33
C LEU A 239 -30.00 -2.44 4.09
N GLY A 240 -30.03 -1.19 3.62
CA GLY A 240 -31.28 -0.52 3.24
C GLY A 240 -32.03 -1.25 2.12
N ARG A 241 -31.33 -1.68 1.08
CA ARG A 241 -31.92 -2.45 -0.03
C ARG A 241 -32.43 -3.82 0.43
N VAL A 242 -31.69 -4.53 1.29
CA VAL A 242 -32.10 -5.82 1.86
C VAL A 242 -33.35 -5.65 2.71
N ALA A 243 -33.41 -4.61 3.55
CA ALA A 243 -34.60 -4.31 4.35
C ALA A 243 -35.84 -3.99 3.49
N LEU A 244 -35.63 -3.21 2.38
CA LEU A 244 -36.70 -2.95 1.39
C LEU A 244 -37.20 -4.22 0.73
N ALA A 245 -36.33 -5.14 0.34
CA ALA A 245 -36.71 -6.42 -0.24
C ALA A 245 -37.47 -7.32 0.72
N GLY A 246 -37.20 -7.16 2.02
CA GLY A 246 -37.94 -7.83 3.12
C GLY A 246 -39.18 -7.07 3.59
N GLU A 247 -39.58 -5.98 2.91
CA GLU A 247 -40.74 -5.13 3.26
C GLU A 247 -40.59 -4.45 4.66
N ASP A 248 -39.40 -4.47 5.26
CA ASP A 248 -39.08 -3.78 6.52
C ASP A 248 -38.74 -2.31 6.25
N ARG A 249 -39.78 -1.49 6.15
CA ARG A 249 -39.66 -0.07 5.83
C ARG A 249 -38.95 0.72 6.94
N GLU A 250 -39.10 0.33 8.18
CA GLU A 250 -38.49 1.04 9.32
C GLU A 250 -36.97 0.87 9.29
N SER A 251 -36.48 -0.36 9.19
CA SER A 251 -35.05 -0.65 9.05
C SER A 251 -34.48 -0.08 7.77
N ALA A 252 -35.21 -0.15 6.65
CA ALA A 252 -34.77 0.43 5.39
C ALA A 252 -34.54 1.94 5.52
N ARG A 253 -35.48 2.67 6.10
CA ARG A 253 -35.35 4.09 6.33
C ARG A 253 -34.13 4.41 7.19
N MET A 254 -33.96 3.69 8.31
CA MET A 254 -32.84 3.89 9.21
C MET A 254 -31.49 3.69 8.49
N PHE A 255 -31.31 2.61 7.75
CA PHE A 255 -30.05 2.33 7.03
C PHE A 255 -29.76 3.33 5.92
N LEU A 256 -30.79 3.76 5.18
CA LEU A 256 -30.64 4.77 4.13
C LEU A 256 -30.27 6.14 4.70
N GLU A 257 -30.87 6.56 5.81
CA GLU A 257 -30.49 7.80 6.51
C GLU A 257 -29.05 7.72 7.04
N MET A 258 -28.63 6.58 7.57
CA MET A 258 -27.25 6.35 7.99
C MET A 258 -26.27 6.42 6.81
N ALA A 259 -26.59 5.80 5.67
CA ALA A 259 -25.76 5.85 4.46
C ALA A 259 -25.56 7.30 3.98
N ILE A 260 -26.61 8.10 3.98
CA ILE A 260 -26.56 9.52 3.60
C ILE A 260 -25.66 10.32 4.56
N THR A 261 -25.71 10.00 5.84
CA THR A 261 -24.97 10.73 6.88
C THR A 261 -23.49 10.33 6.90
N SER A 262 -23.18 9.06 6.67
CA SER A 262 -21.79 8.56 6.71
C SER A 262 -20.92 9.14 5.61
N GLU A 263 -21.46 9.31 4.40
CA GLU A 263 -20.71 9.77 3.24
C GLU A 263 -21.59 10.66 2.32
N PRO A 264 -21.91 11.90 2.72
CA PRO A 264 -22.99 12.72 2.12
C PRO A 264 -22.85 12.98 0.61
N ASN A 265 -21.63 12.93 0.07
CA ASN A 265 -21.33 13.26 -1.33
C ASN A 265 -21.01 12.03 -2.19
N SER A 266 -21.20 10.82 -1.67
CA SER A 266 -20.99 9.58 -2.45
C SER A 266 -22.14 9.30 -3.42
N THR A 267 -21.86 8.44 -4.40
CA THR A 267 -22.88 7.88 -5.30
C THR A 267 -23.91 7.06 -4.54
N GLU A 268 -23.46 6.34 -3.52
CA GLU A 268 -24.29 5.54 -2.61
C GLU A 268 -25.27 6.42 -1.82
N SER A 269 -24.81 7.56 -1.34
CA SER A 269 -25.68 8.55 -0.67
C SER A 269 -26.72 9.15 -1.63
N ALA A 270 -26.36 9.42 -2.88
CA ALA A 270 -27.32 9.90 -3.85
C ALA A 270 -28.41 8.86 -4.13
N GLU A 271 -28.03 7.59 -4.25
CA GLU A 271 -28.96 6.50 -4.42
C GLU A 271 -29.82 6.26 -3.17
N ALA A 272 -29.21 6.30 -1.97
CA ALA A 272 -29.92 6.18 -0.72
C ALA A 272 -31.02 7.26 -0.57
N LYS A 273 -30.79 8.48 -1.03
CA LYS A 273 -31.80 9.57 -1.04
C LYS A 273 -32.99 9.20 -1.92
N LEU A 274 -32.73 8.68 -3.13
CA LEU A 274 -33.80 8.26 -4.05
C LEU A 274 -34.65 7.11 -3.46
N LEU A 275 -33.99 6.11 -2.84
CA LEU A 275 -34.71 5.01 -2.20
C LEU A 275 -35.51 5.48 -0.98
N LEU A 276 -34.97 6.42 -0.18
CA LEU A 276 -35.65 6.99 0.96
C LEU A 276 -36.92 7.76 0.57
N GLU A 277 -36.90 8.49 -0.54
CA GLU A 277 -38.07 9.15 -1.09
C GLU A 277 -39.16 8.13 -1.47
N GLN A 278 -38.80 7.00 -2.06
CA GLN A 278 -39.74 5.93 -2.40
C GLN A 278 -40.37 5.32 -1.14
N VAL A 279 -39.57 5.09 -0.08
CA VAL A 279 -40.06 4.56 1.21
C VAL A 279 -41.08 5.49 1.86
N THR A 280 -40.86 6.79 1.76
CA THR A 280 -41.69 7.81 2.41
C THR A 280 -42.97 8.15 1.64
N GLN A 281 -42.99 7.98 0.32
CA GLN A 281 -44.14 8.27 -0.54
C GLN A 281 -45.14 7.12 -0.69
N SER A 282 -44.74 5.89 -0.34
CA SER A 282 -45.64 4.73 -0.41
C SER A 282 -46.42 4.63 0.89
N PRO A 283 -47.76 4.60 0.87
CA PRO A 283 -48.64 4.53 2.06
C PRO A 283 -48.46 3.25 2.86
#